data_47ecda5d304238c45389ebba176ce0c4
#
_entry.id   47ecda5d304238c45389ebba176ce0c4
#
_cell.length_a   1.000
_cell.length_b   1.000
_cell.length_c   1.000
_cell.angle_alpha   90.00
_cell.angle_beta   90.00
_cell.angle_gamma   90.00
#
_symmetry.space_group_name_H-M   'P 1'
#
loop_
_entity.id
_entity.type
_entity.pdbx_description
1 polymer ?
#
loop_
_entity_poly.entity_id
_entity_poly.type
_entity_poly.pdbx_seq_one_letter_code
_entity_poly.pdbx_strand_id
1 'polypeptide(L)'
;MLRTCGLSRARALFCAALAILAVSSVSPSYARPDARVLASAKKCEPKARALLQQLVQIDSGTGDVAGLAAMGVILKTELEYLGAHVESVPAVAPAVGDNVVATLTGTGKGHVLLIAHMDTVFPHGTVAQRPYRVVGDRGIGPGAGDDKAGIVTAVCALRILHELNYRDYALITLILNSNEETGSVGTRDLIRAKAKESDAVINLERGVPPDGLEIARKGSAVITVEIIGRAAHSGLEPEKGRNAIVEASHQALQLASLANSAKETTVNVTMIQGGNAINVIPDHAVIKADARAFTPEEFDRVETSLQKLASDTIVPEVQVKASMTRNFPPWPWAASTDALLARAQKLYAEIGGKLAGVRVGSSADVAFAAETRTASIDGVAILGGGAHGVDDHADLSSIVPRVYLLTRMLMDLGHNPPVKPAER
;
A
#
# COMPACT_ATOMS: atom_id res chain seq x y z
N MET A 1 43.86 53.51 -77.93
CA MET A 1 42.64 53.64 -78.76
C MET A 1 41.52 53.05 -78.03
N LEU A 2 40.71 53.89 -77.43
CA LEU A 2 39.30 54.22 -77.74
C LEU A 2 38.45 52.96 -77.98
N ARG A 3 37.40 52.70 -77.24
CA ARG A 3 36.19 53.49 -77.01
C ARG A 3 35.35 52.92 -75.83
N THR A 4 34.78 53.83 -75.15
CA THR A 4 33.66 53.83 -74.20
C THR A 4 32.35 53.33 -74.79
N CYS A 5 31.49 52.76 -73.98
CA CYS A 5 30.03 52.92 -73.85
C CYS A 5 29.50 51.83 -72.87
N GLY A 6 28.68 52.01 -71.93
CA GLY A 6 27.71 53.02 -71.53
C GLY A 6 26.68 52.32 -70.70
N LEU A 7 26.47 52.79 -69.52
CA LEU A 7 25.35 52.71 -68.58
C LEU A 7 24.09 51.88 -68.90
N SER A 8 23.64 51.04 -67.98
CA SER A 8 22.31 51.28 -67.46
C SER A 8 22.14 50.64 -66.07
N ARG A 9 21.73 51.45 -65.10
CA ARG A 9 21.33 51.05 -63.71
C ARG A 9 19.89 50.53 -63.74
N ALA A 10 19.67 49.27 -63.40
CA ALA A 10 18.38 48.79 -63.04
C ALA A 10 18.37 48.50 -61.49
N ARG A 11 17.67 49.36 -60.75
CA ARG A 11 17.40 49.12 -59.34
C ARG A 11 16.34 48.02 -59.16
N ALA A 12 16.76 46.84 -58.67
CA ALA A 12 15.82 45.82 -58.20
C ALA A 12 15.54 46.13 -56.74
N LEU A 13 14.31 46.54 -56.44
CA LEU A 13 13.75 46.60 -55.09
C LEU A 13 13.50 45.15 -54.60
N PHE A 14 14.28 44.66 -53.65
CA PHE A 14 13.98 43.47 -52.87
C PHE A 14 13.01 43.83 -51.75
N CYS A 15 11.71 43.51 -51.95
CA CYS A 15 10.74 43.48 -50.87
C CYS A 15 10.95 42.19 -50.04
N ALA A 16 11.66 42.28 -48.94
CA ALA A 16 11.71 41.19 -47.95
C ALA A 16 10.38 41.19 -47.18
N ALA A 17 9.49 40.29 -47.53
CA ALA A 17 8.31 39.99 -46.72
C ALA A 17 8.73 39.20 -45.47
N LEU A 18 8.79 39.84 -44.33
CA LEU A 18 8.96 39.18 -43.02
C LEU A 18 7.64 38.46 -42.68
N ALA A 19 7.58 37.15 -42.95
CA ALA A 19 6.54 36.30 -42.44
C ALA A 19 6.79 36.06 -40.95
N ILE A 20 6.13 36.80 -40.10
CA ILE A 20 6.08 36.52 -38.64
C ILE A 20 5.25 35.26 -38.46
N LEU A 21 5.92 34.09 -38.34
CA LEU A 21 5.28 32.89 -37.78
C LEU A 21 4.90 33.16 -36.32
N ALA A 22 3.64 33.47 -36.09
CA ALA A 22 3.06 33.44 -34.76
C ALA A 22 3.04 31.97 -34.30
N VAL A 23 4.08 31.52 -33.62
CA VAL A 23 4.06 30.27 -32.88
C VAL A 23 3.06 30.49 -31.76
N SER A 24 1.81 30.09 -31.98
CA SER A 24 0.81 29.99 -30.93
C SER A 24 1.33 28.95 -29.95
N SER A 25 1.94 29.41 -28.85
CA SER A 25 2.21 28.57 -27.70
C SER A 25 0.85 28.13 -27.15
N VAL A 26 0.42 26.92 -27.55
CA VAL A 26 -0.69 26.23 -26.90
C VAL A 26 -0.18 25.89 -25.52
N SER A 27 -0.39 26.81 -24.57
CA SER A 27 -0.25 26.47 -23.16
C SER A 27 -1.19 25.31 -22.87
N PRO A 28 -0.72 24.22 -22.25
CA PRO A 28 -1.61 23.14 -21.86
C PRO A 28 -2.69 23.75 -20.98
N SER A 29 -3.95 23.67 -21.43
CA SER A 29 -5.10 24.09 -20.64
C SER A 29 -5.21 23.08 -19.49
N TYR A 30 -4.57 23.37 -18.37
CA TYR A 30 -4.82 22.64 -17.14
C TYR A 30 -6.30 22.83 -16.80
N ALA A 31 -7.02 21.73 -16.57
CA ALA A 31 -8.38 21.80 -16.06
C ALA A 31 -8.36 22.63 -14.76
N ARG A 32 -9.29 23.57 -14.61
CA ARG A 32 -9.35 24.40 -13.41
C ARG A 32 -9.77 23.55 -12.22
N PRO A 33 -9.20 23.79 -11.01
CA PRO A 33 -9.61 23.07 -9.81
C PRO A 33 -11.12 23.27 -9.55
N ASP A 34 -11.77 22.24 -9.01
CA ASP A 34 -13.08 22.44 -8.40
C ASP A 34 -12.87 23.31 -7.15
N ALA A 35 -13.21 24.59 -7.27
CA ALA A 35 -12.94 25.59 -6.23
C ALA A 35 -13.65 25.27 -4.90
N ARG A 36 -14.82 24.62 -4.96
CA ARG A 36 -15.57 24.23 -3.76
C ARG A 36 -14.87 23.10 -3.03
N VAL A 37 -14.43 22.05 -3.76
CA VAL A 37 -13.69 20.93 -3.18
C VAL A 37 -12.37 21.41 -2.60
N LEU A 38 -11.62 22.27 -3.31
CA LEU A 38 -10.35 22.79 -2.83
C LEU A 38 -10.51 23.67 -1.57
N ALA A 39 -11.53 24.52 -1.54
CA ALA A 39 -11.84 25.33 -0.36
C ALA A 39 -12.23 24.45 0.84
N SER A 40 -13.04 23.41 0.60
CA SER A 40 -13.44 22.47 1.65
C SER A 40 -12.27 21.61 2.13
N ALA A 41 -11.33 21.22 1.26
CA ALA A 41 -10.12 20.49 1.66
C ALA A 41 -9.24 21.35 2.58
N LYS A 42 -9.03 22.62 2.24
CA LYS A 42 -8.32 23.59 3.12
C LYS A 42 -9.03 23.77 4.45
N LYS A 43 -10.36 23.86 4.47
CA LYS A 43 -11.16 23.97 5.70
C LYS A 43 -11.11 22.69 6.55
N CYS A 44 -10.95 21.50 5.92
CA CYS A 44 -10.83 20.22 6.62
C CYS A 44 -9.44 20.02 7.26
N GLU A 45 -8.38 20.65 6.78
CA GLU A 45 -7.01 20.43 7.23
C GLU A 45 -6.84 20.51 8.77
N PRO A 46 -7.33 21.53 9.49
CA PRO A 46 -7.22 21.55 10.95
C PRO A 46 -7.91 20.39 11.63
N LYS A 47 -9.07 19.93 11.11
CA LYS A 47 -9.79 18.79 11.61
C LYS A 47 -9.04 17.48 11.33
N ALA A 48 -8.41 17.38 10.15
CA ALA A 48 -7.56 16.26 9.77
C ALA A 48 -6.38 16.10 10.74
N ARG A 49 -5.68 17.20 11.04
CA ARG A 49 -4.56 17.22 12.00
C ARG A 49 -5.02 16.82 13.41
N ALA A 50 -6.17 17.32 13.86
CA ALA A 50 -6.72 16.97 15.18
C ALA A 50 -7.12 15.51 15.26
N LEU A 51 -7.80 14.97 14.24
CA LEU A 51 -8.18 13.56 14.19
C LEU A 51 -6.94 12.67 14.12
N LEU A 52 -5.94 12.99 13.30
CA LEU A 52 -4.69 12.24 13.22
C LEU A 52 -4.02 12.17 14.61
N GLN A 53 -3.88 13.30 15.28
CA GLN A 53 -3.33 13.35 16.63
C GLN A 53 -4.13 12.47 17.60
N GLN A 54 -5.45 12.54 17.55
CA GLN A 54 -6.33 11.75 18.42
C GLN A 54 -6.15 10.25 18.19
N LEU A 55 -6.10 9.80 16.93
CA LEU A 55 -5.93 8.39 16.59
C LEU A 55 -4.53 7.88 16.93
N VAL A 56 -3.49 8.68 16.69
CA VAL A 56 -2.09 8.29 16.98
C VAL A 56 -1.85 8.19 18.50
N GLN A 57 -2.61 8.88 19.32
CA GLN A 57 -2.53 8.78 20.79
C GLN A 57 -3.18 7.52 21.37
N ILE A 58 -3.70 6.63 20.53
CA ILE A 58 -4.26 5.33 20.93
C ILE A 58 -3.32 4.23 20.48
N ASP A 59 -2.83 3.39 21.42
CA ASP A 59 -2.19 2.14 21.08
C ASP A 59 -3.20 1.24 20.37
N SER A 60 -2.85 0.77 19.18
CA SER A 60 -3.73 -0.05 18.34
C SER A 60 -2.96 -1.15 17.62
N GLY A 61 -1.97 -1.75 18.30
CA GLY A 61 -1.25 -2.90 17.73
C GLY A 61 -2.20 -4.02 17.35
N THR A 62 -1.89 -4.80 16.31
CA THR A 62 -2.73 -5.95 15.94
C THR A 62 -2.97 -6.85 17.15
N GLY A 63 -4.23 -7.10 17.46
CA GLY A 63 -4.63 -7.86 18.64
C GLY A 63 -4.86 -7.03 19.92
N ASP A 64 -4.57 -5.74 19.92
CA ASP A 64 -4.98 -4.82 21.01
C ASP A 64 -6.48 -4.49 20.89
N VAL A 65 -7.31 -5.40 21.37
CA VAL A 65 -8.77 -5.29 21.27
C VAL A 65 -9.29 -4.00 21.90
N ALA A 66 -8.68 -3.55 23.00
CA ALA A 66 -9.11 -2.35 23.71
C ALA A 66 -8.81 -1.08 22.90
N GLY A 67 -7.60 -0.97 22.34
CA GLY A 67 -7.21 0.16 21.50
C GLY A 67 -7.98 0.21 20.18
N LEU A 68 -8.15 -0.93 19.53
CA LEU A 68 -8.96 -1.04 18.30
C LEU A 68 -10.42 -0.65 18.56
N ALA A 69 -11.01 -1.09 19.68
CA ALA A 69 -12.37 -0.70 20.07
C ALA A 69 -12.48 0.81 20.35
N ALA A 70 -11.48 1.40 21.03
CA ALA A 70 -11.47 2.83 21.31
C ALA A 70 -11.38 3.66 19.98
N MET A 71 -10.57 3.23 19.03
CA MET A 71 -10.54 3.83 17.68
C MET A 71 -11.89 3.66 16.98
N GLY A 72 -12.47 2.46 17.04
CA GLY A 72 -13.76 2.14 16.42
C GLY A 72 -14.89 3.06 16.92
N VAL A 73 -14.94 3.38 18.21
CA VAL A 73 -15.93 4.32 18.78
C VAL A 73 -15.80 5.73 18.20
N ILE A 74 -14.57 6.25 18.10
CA ILE A 74 -14.30 7.58 17.53
C ILE A 74 -14.72 7.61 16.06
N LEU A 75 -14.27 6.61 15.29
CA LEU A 75 -14.51 6.55 13.85
C LEU A 75 -15.98 6.31 13.53
N LYS A 76 -16.67 5.48 14.30
CA LYS A 76 -18.13 5.30 14.19
C LYS A 76 -18.86 6.63 14.38
N THR A 77 -18.54 7.37 15.45
CA THR A 77 -19.16 8.67 15.74
C THR A 77 -18.95 9.67 14.60
N GLU A 78 -17.72 9.76 14.08
CA GLU A 78 -17.38 10.65 12.97
C GLU A 78 -18.14 10.27 11.69
N LEU A 79 -18.17 8.98 11.35
CA LEU A 79 -18.79 8.49 10.12
C LEU A 79 -20.32 8.54 10.16
N GLU A 80 -20.94 8.25 11.29
CA GLU A 80 -22.40 8.40 11.48
C GLU A 80 -22.83 9.88 11.36
N TYR A 81 -22.04 10.81 11.91
CA TYR A 81 -22.27 12.26 11.74
C TYR A 81 -22.26 12.67 10.25
N LEU A 82 -21.49 11.98 9.40
CA LEU A 82 -21.42 12.20 7.97
C LEU A 82 -22.55 11.50 7.19
N GLY A 83 -23.47 10.84 7.88
CA GLY A 83 -24.62 10.16 7.30
C GLY A 83 -24.33 8.74 6.82
N ALA A 84 -23.23 8.13 7.24
CA ALA A 84 -22.94 6.74 6.96
C ALA A 84 -23.76 5.81 7.87
N HIS A 85 -24.19 4.67 7.33
CA HIS A 85 -24.55 3.52 8.15
C HIS A 85 -23.26 2.80 8.56
N VAL A 86 -23.01 2.61 9.86
CA VAL A 86 -21.75 2.07 10.38
C VAL A 86 -22.00 0.80 11.20
N GLU A 87 -21.31 -0.26 10.80
CA GLU A 87 -21.36 -1.57 11.43
C GLU A 87 -19.98 -1.94 12.01
N SER A 88 -19.96 -2.56 13.20
CA SER A 88 -18.81 -3.30 13.71
C SER A 88 -18.92 -4.74 13.23
N VAL A 89 -17.95 -5.18 12.46
CA VAL A 89 -17.89 -6.54 11.88
C VAL A 89 -16.72 -7.28 12.53
N PRO A 90 -16.98 -8.28 13.40
CA PRO A 90 -15.91 -9.03 14.04
C PRO A 90 -14.95 -9.64 13.03
N ALA A 91 -13.66 -9.57 13.31
CA ALA A 91 -12.66 -10.30 12.52
C ALA A 91 -12.88 -11.82 12.71
N VAL A 92 -12.69 -12.59 11.63
CA VAL A 92 -12.78 -14.05 11.69
C VAL A 92 -11.55 -14.62 12.41
N ALA A 93 -11.79 -15.55 13.34
CA ALA A 93 -10.70 -16.23 14.08
C ALA A 93 -9.64 -16.83 13.11
N PRO A 94 -8.34 -16.82 13.44
CA PRO A 94 -7.76 -16.48 14.75
C PRO A 94 -7.54 -14.98 15.02
N ALA A 95 -7.85 -14.08 14.05
CA ALA A 95 -7.77 -12.64 14.28
C ALA A 95 -8.81 -12.22 15.34
N VAL A 96 -8.53 -11.11 16.03
CA VAL A 96 -9.37 -10.53 17.06
C VAL A 96 -9.55 -9.04 16.80
N GLY A 97 -10.59 -8.46 17.36
CA GLY A 97 -10.98 -7.07 17.14
C GLY A 97 -12.06 -6.94 16.05
N ASP A 98 -12.73 -5.81 16.03
CA ASP A 98 -13.78 -5.54 15.07
C ASP A 98 -13.26 -4.65 13.95
N ASN A 99 -13.63 -4.97 12.72
CA ASN A 99 -13.54 -4.06 11.59
C ASN A 99 -14.66 -3.03 11.68
N VAL A 100 -14.42 -1.80 11.26
CA VAL A 100 -15.47 -0.81 11.08
C VAL A 100 -15.84 -0.75 9.60
N VAL A 101 -17.10 -0.98 9.29
CA VAL A 101 -17.62 -0.89 7.92
C VAL A 101 -18.64 0.23 7.85
N ALA A 102 -18.33 1.26 7.06
CA ALA A 102 -19.22 2.40 6.86
C ALA A 102 -19.74 2.43 5.43
N THR A 103 -21.04 2.69 5.26
CA THR A 103 -21.70 2.69 3.97
C THR A 103 -22.49 3.99 3.78
N LEU A 104 -22.22 4.71 2.69
CA LEU A 104 -22.97 5.89 2.28
C LEU A 104 -23.73 5.58 0.99
N THR A 105 -25.05 5.78 1.01
CA THR A 105 -25.91 5.61 -0.16
C THR A 105 -26.18 6.96 -0.82
N GLY A 106 -25.97 7.02 -2.12
CA GLY A 106 -26.21 8.21 -2.96
C GLY A 106 -27.33 8.01 -3.99
N THR A 107 -27.26 8.79 -5.06
CA THR A 107 -28.25 8.80 -6.16
C THR A 107 -27.62 8.61 -7.54
N GLY A 108 -26.28 8.48 -7.59
CA GLY A 108 -25.53 8.25 -8.83
C GLY A 108 -25.40 6.77 -9.17
N LYS A 109 -24.31 6.40 -9.85
CA LYS A 109 -24.18 5.06 -10.47
C LYS A 109 -23.06 4.21 -9.86
N GLY A 110 -21.94 4.83 -9.50
CA GLY A 110 -20.73 4.10 -9.15
C GLY A 110 -20.73 3.58 -7.72
N HIS A 111 -20.25 2.36 -7.56
CA HIS A 111 -19.95 1.74 -6.26
C HIS A 111 -18.44 1.80 -6.03
N VAL A 112 -17.99 2.52 -5.01
CA VAL A 112 -16.57 2.67 -4.68
C VAL A 112 -16.27 2.08 -3.31
N LEU A 113 -15.28 1.19 -3.26
CA LEU A 113 -14.74 0.66 -2.00
C LEU A 113 -13.49 1.43 -1.61
N LEU A 114 -13.47 1.93 -0.38
CA LEU A 114 -12.30 2.46 0.30
C LEU A 114 -11.82 1.44 1.33
N ILE A 115 -10.51 1.24 1.44
CA ILE A 115 -9.90 0.36 2.44
C ILE A 115 -8.79 1.15 3.14
N ALA A 116 -8.76 1.07 4.46
CA ALA A 116 -7.69 1.54 5.34
C ALA A 116 -7.60 0.60 6.55
N HIS A 117 -6.55 0.69 7.37
CA HIS A 117 -6.47 -0.14 8.55
C HIS A 117 -6.24 0.65 9.83
N MET A 118 -6.76 0.10 10.94
CA MET A 118 -6.69 0.70 12.27
C MET A 118 -5.52 0.17 13.09
N ASP A 119 -5.09 -1.05 12.80
CA ASP A 119 -4.02 -1.71 13.53
C ASP A 119 -2.64 -1.19 13.14
N THR A 120 -1.65 -1.49 13.95
CA THR A 120 -0.24 -1.16 13.73
C THR A 120 0.64 -2.31 14.19
N VAL A 121 1.91 -2.33 13.76
CA VAL A 121 2.91 -3.29 14.25
C VAL A 121 3.36 -3.02 15.70
N PHE A 122 2.99 -1.91 16.28
CA PHE A 122 3.52 -1.46 17.55
C PHE A 122 2.79 -2.07 18.75
N PRO A 123 3.52 -2.64 19.73
CA PRO A 123 2.90 -3.23 20.92
C PRO A 123 2.24 -2.18 21.82
N HIS A 124 1.32 -2.62 22.63
CA HIS A 124 0.67 -1.80 23.66
C HIS A 124 1.70 -1.10 24.55
N GLY A 125 1.46 0.17 24.90
CA GLY A 125 2.35 1.02 25.68
C GLY A 125 3.36 1.81 24.83
N THR A 126 3.39 1.61 23.52
CA THR A 126 4.31 2.34 22.62
C THR A 126 3.98 3.83 22.57
N VAL A 127 2.70 4.21 22.58
CA VAL A 127 2.27 5.61 22.58
C VAL A 127 2.75 6.37 23.82
N ALA A 128 2.79 5.73 24.99
CA ALA A 128 3.32 6.35 26.20
C ALA A 128 4.83 6.66 26.09
N GLN A 129 5.58 5.84 25.37
CA GLN A 129 7.01 6.02 25.14
C GLN A 129 7.32 6.96 23.97
N ARG A 130 6.47 6.97 22.95
CA ARG A 130 6.61 7.73 21.71
C ARG A 130 5.30 8.44 21.36
N PRO A 131 4.89 9.46 22.16
CA PRO A 131 3.65 10.19 21.92
C PRO A 131 3.72 10.93 20.57
N TYR A 132 2.53 11.22 20.01
CA TYR A 132 2.43 12.05 18.81
C TYR A 132 3.14 13.40 18.99
N ARG A 133 3.94 13.76 18.02
CA ARG A 133 4.62 15.05 17.97
C ARG A 133 4.66 15.60 16.54
N VAL A 134 4.73 16.91 16.41
CA VAL A 134 4.90 17.57 15.13
C VAL A 134 6.31 18.15 15.04
N VAL A 135 7.03 17.81 13.96
CA VAL A 135 8.37 18.33 13.67
C VAL A 135 8.39 18.85 12.22
N GLY A 136 8.41 20.15 12.04
CA GLY A 136 8.18 20.77 10.73
C GLY A 136 6.80 20.38 10.19
N ASP A 137 6.77 19.84 8.98
CA ASP A 137 5.53 19.34 8.35
C ASP A 137 5.24 17.87 8.63
N ARG A 138 5.93 17.23 9.57
CA ARG A 138 5.74 15.81 9.89
C ARG A 138 4.97 15.62 11.19
N GLY A 139 3.86 14.91 11.12
CA GLY A 139 3.17 14.37 12.29
C GLY A 139 3.72 12.95 12.56
N ILE A 140 4.54 12.82 13.63
CA ILE A 140 5.31 11.60 13.93
C ILE A 140 4.68 10.88 15.10
N GLY A 141 4.52 9.57 15.00
CA GLY A 141 4.03 8.70 16.07
C GLY A 141 3.61 7.33 15.56
N PRO A 142 3.26 6.37 16.45
CA PRO A 142 2.90 5.02 16.06
C PRO A 142 1.67 4.97 15.14
N GLY A 143 1.85 4.48 13.92
CA GLY A 143 0.78 4.39 12.93
C GLY A 143 0.41 5.74 12.30
N ALA A 144 1.22 6.80 12.45
CA ALA A 144 0.88 8.11 11.93
C ALA A 144 0.80 8.13 10.40
N GLY A 145 1.76 7.49 9.73
CA GLY A 145 1.73 7.26 8.29
C GLY A 145 1.02 5.98 7.91
N ASP A 146 1.16 4.94 8.72
CA ASP A 146 0.75 3.57 8.46
C ASP A 146 -0.23 3.05 9.52
N ASP A 147 -1.57 3.17 9.38
CA ASP A 147 -2.30 3.81 8.26
C ASP A 147 -3.36 4.82 8.81
N LYS A 148 -3.10 5.41 9.98
CA LYS A 148 -4.04 6.39 10.55
C LYS A 148 -4.21 7.63 9.65
N ALA A 149 -3.18 7.97 8.83
CA ALA A 149 -3.29 9.02 7.82
C ALA A 149 -4.26 8.65 6.69
N GLY A 150 -4.35 7.38 6.30
CA GLY A 150 -5.33 6.88 5.34
C GLY A 150 -6.75 7.02 5.87
N ILE A 151 -6.98 6.63 7.12
CA ILE A 151 -8.27 6.82 7.80
C ILE A 151 -8.68 8.29 7.79
N VAL A 152 -7.76 9.20 8.15
CA VAL A 152 -8.02 10.65 8.19
C VAL A 152 -8.33 11.18 6.79
N THR A 153 -7.64 10.69 5.76
CA THR A 153 -7.89 11.07 4.37
C THR A 153 -9.31 10.67 3.95
N ALA A 154 -9.74 9.45 4.30
CA ALA A 154 -11.10 8.98 4.03
C ALA A 154 -12.15 9.84 4.72
N VAL A 155 -12.03 10.03 6.04
CA VAL A 155 -12.98 10.81 6.84
C VAL A 155 -13.11 12.24 6.31
N CYS A 156 -11.98 12.90 5.94
CA CYS A 156 -12.02 14.24 5.37
C CYS A 156 -12.68 14.27 3.98
N ALA A 157 -12.40 13.31 3.11
CA ALA A 157 -13.03 13.26 1.79
C ALA A 157 -14.56 13.05 1.90
N LEU A 158 -15.00 12.14 2.77
CA LEU A 158 -16.42 11.91 3.04
C LEU A 158 -17.09 13.13 3.67
N ARG A 159 -16.39 13.84 4.56
CA ARG A 159 -16.87 15.11 5.15
C ARG A 159 -17.09 16.18 4.08
N ILE A 160 -16.20 16.28 3.09
CA ILE A 160 -16.35 17.24 1.99
C ILE A 160 -17.57 16.88 1.15
N LEU A 161 -17.79 15.61 0.80
CA LEU A 161 -18.98 15.17 0.10
C LEU A 161 -20.27 15.54 0.88
N HIS A 162 -20.26 15.29 2.20
CA HIS A 162 -21.39 15.64 3.08
C HIS A 162 -21.63 17.17 3.13
N GLU A 163 -20.59 17.99 3.38
CA GLU A 163 -20.70 19.46 3.45
C GLU A 163 -21.16 20.08 2.11
N LEU A 164 -20.77 19.47 0.98
CA LEU A 164 -21.20 19.89 -0.37
C LEU A 164 -22.56 19.31 -0.77
N ASN A 165 -23.19 18.48 0.06
CA ASN A 165 -24.40 17.71 -0.25
C ASN A 165 -24.27 16.94 -1.59
N TYR A 166 -23.05 16.43 -1.85
CA TYR A 166 -22.76 15.67 -3.07
C TYR A 166 -23.17 14.21 -2.89
N ARG A 167 -24.06 13.72 -3.76
CA ARG A 167 -24.63 12.36 -3.68
C ARG A 167 -24.62 11.63 -5.02
N ASP A 168 -23.88 12.12 -6.01
CA ASP A 168 -23.79 11.50 -7.34
C ASP A 168 -22.80 10.31 -7.35
N TYR A 169 -23.09 9.33 -6.51
CA TYR A 169 -22.55 7.97 -6.42
C TYR A 169 -23.72 7.05 -6.03
N ALA A 170 -23.66 5.76 -6.35
CA ALA A 170 -24.65 4.81 -5.85
C ALA A 170 -24.29 4.38 -4.42
N LEU A 171 -23.05 3.98 -4.23
CA LEU A 171 -22.57 3.50 -2.94
C LEU A 171 -21.08 3.85 -2.72
N ILE A 172 -20.74 4.31 -1.53
CA ILE A 172 -19.37 4.36 -1.04
C ILE A 172 -19.31 3.49 0.19
N THR A 173 -18.45 2.46 0.16
CA THR A 173 -18.15 1.60 1.33
C THR A 173 -16.75 1.90 1.80
N LEU A 174 -16.56 2.08 3.10
CA LEU A 174 -15.25 2.20 3.74
C LEU A 174 -15.08 1.03 4.71
N ILE A 175 -14.02 0.23 4.50
CA ILE A 175 -13.57 -0.79 5.45
C ILE A 175 -12.38 -0.23 6.20
N LEU A 176 -12.44 -0.22 7.54
CA LEU A 176 -11.33 0.03 8.43
C LEU A 176 -10.94 -1.30 9.07
N ASN A 177 -9.88 -1.89 8.55
CA ASN A 177 -9.42 -3.23 8.92
C ASN A 177 -8.73 -3.21 10.29
N SER A 178 -8.93 -4.25 11.10
CA SER A 178 -8.37 -4.40 12.45
C SER A 178 -7.16 -5.33 12.54
N ASN A 179 -6.72 -5.92 11.41
CA ASN A 179 -5.66 -6.93 11.39
C ASN A 179 -4.84 -6.96 10.08
N GLU A 180 -4.61 -5.80 9.46
CA GLU A 180 -3.82 -5.70 8.22
C GLU A 180 -2.40 -6.18 8.42
N GLU A 181 -1.74 -5.70 9.46
CA GLU A 181 -0.31 -5.91 9.75
C GLU A 181 0.08 -7.38 9.97
N THR A 182 -0.91 -8.24 10.18
CA THR A 182 -0.73 -9.71 10.26
C THR A 182 -1.30 -10.45 9.05
N GLY A 183 -1.55 -9.74 7.95
CA GLY A 183 -2.00 -10.30 6.69
C GLY A 183 -3.51 -10.41 6.56
N SER A 184 -4.28 -9.60 7.26
CA SER A 184 -5.75 -9.51 7.18
C SER A 184 -6.47 -10.83 7.35
N VAL A 185 -5.91 -11.75 8.14
CA VAL A 185 -6.40 -13.14 8.24
C VAL A 185 -7.90 -13.20 8.55
N GLY A 186 -8.38 -12.27 9.39
CA GLY A 186 -9.78 -12.19 9.78
C GLY A 186 -10.66 -11.32 8.88
N THR A 187 -10.10 -10.64 7.86
CA THR A 187 -10.81 -9.61 7.07
C THR A 187 -10.77 -9.87 5.56
N ARG A 188 -9.89 -10.77 5.08
CA ARG A 188 -9.68 -11.05 3.65
C ARG A 188 -10.96 -11.30 2.87
N ASP A 189 -11.86 -12.11 3.43
CA ASP A 189 -13.10 -12.49 2.75
C ASP A 189 -14.11 -11.34 2.72
N LEU A 190 -14.14 -10.51 3.75
CA LEU A 190 -14.91 -9.27 3.77
C LEU A 190 -14.43 -8.31 2.66
N ILE A 191 -13.10 -8.12 2.53
CA ILE A 191 -12.50 -7.28 1.49
C ILE A 191 -12.88 -7.81 0.10
N ARG A 192 -12.69 -9.12 -0.14
CA ARG A 192 -13.07 -9.76 -1.43
C ARG A 192 -14.55 -9.58 -1.74
N ALA A 193 -15.43 -9.82 -0.77
CA ALA A 193 -16.87 -9.69 -0.95
C ALA A 193 -17.24 -8.25 -1.35
N LYS A 194 -16.73 -7.25 -0.61
CA LYS A 194 -17.04 -5.84 -0.89
C LYS A 194 -16.39 -5.34 -2.19
N ALA A 195 -15.17 -5.81 -2.52
CA ALA A 195 -14.53 -5.51 -3.79
C ALA A 195 -15.32 -6.05 -4.99
N LYS A 196 -15.86 -7.27 -4.90
CA LYS A 196 -16.69 -7.87 -5.95
C LYS A 196 -17.98 -7.06 -6.21
N GLU A 197 -18.57 -6.48 -5.16
CA GLU A 197 -19.75 -5.62 -5.25
C GLU A 197 -19.40 -4.23 -5.85
N SER A 198 -18.15 -3.81 -5.85
CA SER A 198 -17.70 -2.46 -6.21
C SER A 198 -17.24 -2.35 -7.66
N ASP A 199 -17.29 -1.14 -8.24
CA ASP A 199 -16.77 -0.85 -9.58
C ASP A 199 -15.30 -0.44 -9.54
N ALA A 200 -14.87 0.15 -8.42
CA ALA A 200 -13.48 0.52 -8.18
C ALA A 200 -13.12 0.38 -6.70
N VAL A 201 -11.85 0.08 -6.44
CA VAL A 201 -11.27 0.01 -5.10
C VAL A 201 -10.15 1.02 -4.98
N ILE A 202 -10.17 1.80 -3.92
CA ILE A 202 -9.10 2.71 -3.52
C ILE A 202 -8.60 2.27 -2.16
N ASN A 203 -7.41 1.69 -2.12
CA ASN A 203 -6.72 1.42 -0.87
C ASN A 203 -6.01 2.69 -0.40
N LEU A 204 -6.07 2.98 0.87
CA LEU A 204 -5.66 4.27 1.42
C LEU A 204 -4.34 4.18 2.19
N GLU A 205 -3.47 3.27 1.79
CA GLU A 205 -2.09 3.33 2.25
C GLU A 205 -1.50 4.72 1.96
N ARG A 206 -0.49 5.09 2.74
CA ARG A 206 0.20 6.37 2.56
C ARG A 206 0.73 6.52 1.14
N GLY A 207 0.61 7.71 0.58
CA GLY A 207 1.21 8.00 -0.72
C GLY A 207 2.75 7.95 -0.67
N VAL A 208 3.36 7.59 -1.79
CA VAL A 208 4.82 7.50 -1.92
C VAL A 208 5.41 8.86 -2.31
N PRO A 209 6.34 9.43 -1.52
CA PRO A 209 6.99 10.69 -1.88
C PRO A 209 7.74 10.61 -3.23
N PRO A 210 7.81 11.71 -4.03
CA PRO A 210 7.21 13.02 -3.76
C PRO A 210 5.71 13.09 -4.03
N ASP A 211 5.16 12.30 -4.96
CA ASP A 211 3.74 12.22 -5.31
C ASP A 211 3.45 10.93 -6.12
N GLY A 212 3.72 9.77 -5.52
CA GLY A 212 3.43 8.46 -6.10
C GLY A 212 2.05 7.93 -5.72
N LEU A 213 1.43 7.19 -6.65
CA LEU A 213 0.35 6.24 -6.42
C LEU A 213 0.85 4.84 -6.75
N GLU A 214 0.48 3.87 -5.97
CA GLU A 214 0.93 2.51 -6.17
C GLU A 214 0.04 1.80 -7.17
N ILE A 215 0.69 1.15 -8.14
CA ILE A 215 0.05 0.44 -9.26
C ILE A 215 0.37 -1.06 -9.31
N ALA A 216 1.27 -1.50 -8.44
CA ALA A 216 1.60 -2.90 -8.22
C ALA A 216 2.32 -3.06 -6.88
N ARG A 217 2.04 -4.15 -6.17
CA ARG A 217 2.69 -4.52 -4.91
C ARG A 217 3.17 -5.97 -4.95
N LYS A 218 4.29 -6.25 -4.31
CA LYS A 218 4.67 -7.64 -4.07
C LYS A 218 3.69 -8.27 -3.07
N GLY A 219 3.37 -9.54 -3.29
CA GLY A 219 2.83 -10.37 -2.24
C GLY A 219 3.90 -10.74 -1.23
N SER A 220 3.49 -11.36 -0.12
CA SER A 220 4.38 -11.81 0.93
C SER A 220 4.10 -13.24 1.36
N ALA A 221 5.18 -13.95 1.71
CA ALA A 221 5.10 -15.29 2.27
C ALA A 221 6.20 -15.49 3.31
N VAL A 222 5.90 -16.30 4.32
CA VAL A 222 6.89 -16.77 5.30
C VAL A 222 7.27 -18.20 4.96
N ILE A 223 8.57 -18.43 4.78
CA ILE A 223 9.16 -19.75 4.66
C ILE A 223 9.62 -20.18 6.04
N THR A 224 9.28 -21.41 6.44
CA THR A 224 9.76 -22.03 7.66
C THR A 224 10.47 -23.34 7.29
N VAL A 225 11.72 -23.50 7.74
CA VAL A 225 12.46 -24.74 7.60
C VAL A 225 12.83 -25.24 9.00
N GLU A 226 12.29 -26.41 9.35
CA GLU A 226 12.58 -27.11 10.59
C GLU A 226 13.56 -28.24 10.32
N ILE A 227 14.63 -28.30 11.10
CA ILE A 227 15.67 -29.32 11.03
C ILE A 227 15.66 -30.15 12.30
N ILE A 228 15.51 -31.44 12.19
CA ILE A 228 15.53 -32.40 13.27
C ILE A 228 16.76 -33.30 13.09
N GLY A 229 17.70 -33.18 14.02
CA GLY A 229 18.92 -33.95 14.08
C GLY A 229 18.96 -34.90 15.28
N ARG A 230 20.12 -35.05 15.91
CA ARG A 230 20.30 -35.88 17.10
C ARG A 230 21.34 -35.28 18.04
N ALA A 231 20.98 -35.11 19.32
CA ALA A 231 21.89 -34.62 20.33
C ALA A 231 22.98 -35.65 20.66
N ALA A 232 24.17 -35.15 20.97
CA ALA A 232 25.29 -35.93 21.51
C ALA A 232 26.23 -35.02 22.28
N HIS A 233 27.07 -35.58 23.13
CA HIS A 233 28.14 -34.83 23.78
C HIS A 233 29.20 -34.44 22.74
N SER A 234 29.48 -33.14 22.58
CA SER A 234 30.31 -32.63 21.49
C SER A 234 31.79 -33.09 21.54
N GLY A 235 32.27 -33.48 22.71
CA GLY A 235 33.67 -33.95 22.91
C GLY A 235 33.83 -35.44 23.18
N LEU A 236 32.78 -36.15 23.64
CA LEU A 236 32.89 -37.58 23.99
C LEU A 236 32.47 -38.51 22.83
N GLU A 237 31.37 -38.19 22.19
CA GLU A 237 30.76 -39.05 21.16
C GLU A 237 30.16 -38.21 20.00
N PRO A 238 30.95 -37.29 19.40
CA PRO A 238 30.44 -36.39 18.38
C PRO A 238 29.88 -37.10 17.14
N GLU A 239 30.40 -38.30 16.82
CA GLU A 239 29.97 -39.13 15.70
C GLU A 239 28.55 -39.67 15.87
N LYS A 240 28.03 -39.74 17.09
CA LYS A 240 26.63 -40.11 17.38
C LYS A 240 25.65 -38.95 17.14
N GLY A 241 26.12 -37.71 17.11
CA GLY A 241 25.33 -36.53 16.89
C GLY A 241 24.94 -36.35 15.42
N ARG A 242 23.87 -35.58 15.20
CA ARG A 242 23.48 -35.06 13.88
C ARG A 242 23.18 -33.58 14.08
N ASN A 243 24.15 -32.75 13.68
CA ASN A 243 24.15 -31.33 14.03
C ASN A 243 23.11 -30.53 13.21
N ALA A 244 22.01 -30.20 13.85
CA ALA A 244 20.93 -29.46 13.20
C ALA A 244 21.32 -28.01 12.82
N ILE A 245 22.27 -27.36 13.56
CA ILE A 245 22.73 -26.01 13.20
C ILE A 245 23.63 -26.03 11.95
N VAL A 246 24.47 -27.04 11.78
CA VAL A 246 25.28 -27.19 10.57
C VAL A 246 24.36 -27.35 9.34
N GLU A 247 23.37 -28.22 9.46
CA GLU A 247 22.38 -28.38 8.41
C GLU A 247 21.57 -27.10 8.16
N ALA A 248 21.14 -26.41 9.22
CA ALA A 248 20.44 -25.13 9.09
C ALA A 248 21.27 -24.07 8.36
N SER A 249 22.58 -24.04 8.59
CA SER A 249 23.47 -23.12 7.87
C SER A 249 23.51 -23.42 6.37
N HIS A 250 23.55 -24.68 5.98
CA HIS A 250 23.45 -25.12 4.58
C HIS A 250 22.10 -24.72 3.97
N GLN A 251 21.02 -25.05 4.64
CA GLN A 251 19.65 -24.73 4.18
C GLN A 251 19.42 -23.22 4.05
N ALA A 252 19.99 -22.40 4.95
CA ALA A 252 19.90 -20.94 4.87
C ALA A 252 20.58 -20.38 3.60
N LEU A 253 21.73 -20.90 3.21
CA LEU A 253 22.41 -20.49 1.97
C LEU A 253 21.62 -20.92 0.73
N GLN A 254 21.03 -22.11 0.76
CA GLN A 254 20.17 -22.57 -0.33
C GLN A 254 18.91 -21.68 -0.46
N LEU A 255 18.24 -21.35 0.67
CA LEU A 255 17.07 -20.46 0.67
C LEU A 255 17.41 -19.11 0.03
N ALA A 256 18.54 -18.50 0.40
CA ALA A 256 18.97 -17.23 -0.15
C ALA A 256 19.14 -17.29 -1.70
N SER A 257 19.54 -18.45 -2.23
CA SER A 257 19.70 -18.67 -3.67
C SER A 257 18.39 -18.72 -4.46
N LEU A 258 17.24 -18.83 -3.79
CA LEU A 258 15.93 -18.84 -4.44
C LEU A 258 15.47 -17.44 -4.90
N ALA A 259 16.16 -16.38 -4.46
CA ALA A 259 15.90 -15.02 -4.96
C ALA A 259 16.12 -14.96 -6.48
N ASN A 260 15.34 -14.12 -7.17
CA ASN A 260 15.40 -13.93 -8.62
C ASN A 260 15.33 -12.44 -8.96
N SER A 261 16.48 -11.81 -9.17
CA SER A 261 16.56 -10.38 -9.47
C SER A 261 15.88 -10.00 -10.78
N ALA A 262 15.90 -10.88 -11.79
CA ALA A 262 15.25 -10.64 -13.08
C ALA A 262 13.72 -10.60 -12.99
N LYS A 263 13.15 -11.23 -11.95
CA LYS A 263 11.71 -11.24 -11.62
C LYS A 263 11.40 -10.39 -10.39
N GLU A 264 12.41 -9.69 -9.87
CA GLU A 264 12.32 -8.90 -8.65
C GLU A 264 11.83 -9.73 -7.43
N THR A 265 12.02 -11.06 -7.45
CA THR A 265 11.68 -11.93 -6.32
C THR A 265 12.78 -11.88 -5.27
N THR A 266 12.41 -11.62 -4.03
CA THR A 266 13.33 -11.63 -2.89
C THR A 266 13.02 -12.80 -1.96
N VAL A 267 14.07 -13.45 -1.46
CA VAL A 267 14.00 -14.44 -0.38
C VAL A 267 15.12 -14.11 0.60
N ASN A 268 14.74 -13.66 1.79
CA ASN A 268 15.67 -13.21 2.81
C ASN A 268 15.51 -14.09 4.05
N VAL A 269 16.58 -14.78 4.44
CA VAL A 269 16.61 -15.47 5.73
C VAL A 269 16.71 -14.41 6.83
N THR A 270 15.69 -14.36 7.69
CA THR A 270 15.53 -13.31 8.70
C THR A 270 15.70 -13.83 10.12
N MET A 271 15.53 -15.14 10.33
CA MET A 271 15.71 -15.78 11.63
C MET A 271 16.36 -17.15 11.46
N ILE A 272 17.30 -17.46 12.35
CA ILE A 272 17.86 -18.80 12.54
C ILE A 272 18.00 -19.04 14.05
N GLN A 273 17.47 -20.16 14.54
CA GLN A 273 17.49 -20.51 15.96
C GLN A 273 17.86 -21.98 16.12
N GLY A 274 18.66 -22.31 17.11
CA GLY A 274 19.03 -23.69 17.43
C GLY A 274 20.09 -23.77 18.54
N GLY A 275 20.17 -24.94 19.17
CA GLY A 275 21.14 -25.23 20.23
C GLY A 275 20.81 -24.58 21.57
N ASN A 276 21.13 -25.28 22.66
CA ASN A 276 20.87 -24.84 24.04
C ASN A 276 22.12 -24.84 24.93
N ALA A 277 23.18 -25.55 24.52
CA ALA A 277 24.42 -25.66 25.30
C ALA A 277 25.65 -25.82 24.39
N ILE A 278 26.79 -25.23 24.80
CA ILE A 278 28.00 -25.18 23.99
C ILE A 278 28.65 -26.57 23.80
N ASN A 279 28.45 -27.49 24.75
CA ASN A 279 29.03 -28.82 24.77
C ASN A 279 28.07 -29.93 24.31
N VAL A 280 26.95 -29.56 23.66
CA VAL A 280 25.97 -30.49 23.11
C VAL A 280 25.80 -30.21 21.62
N ILE A 281 25.91 -31.27 20.78
CA ILE A 281 25.53 -31.20 19.37
C ILE A 281 24.03 -30.97 19.32
N PRO A 282 23.53 -29.88 18.68
CA PRO A 282 22.10 -29.56 18.67
C PRO A 282 21.31 -30.52 17.78
N ASP A 283 20.17 -30.97 18.30
CA ASP A 283 19.22 -31.87 17.62
C ASP A 283 18.07 -31.14 16.98
N HIS A 284 17.95 -29.82 17.14
CA HIS A 284 16.87 -29.02 16.56
C HIS A 284 17.37 -27.64 16.13
N ALA A 285 16.88 -27.22 14.96
CA ALA A 285 17.05 -25.85 14.48
C ALA A 285 15.85 -25.44 13.63
N VAL A 286 15.55 -24.12 13.62
CA VAL A 286 14.49 -23.53 12.81
C VAL A 286 15.03 -22.32 12.07
N ILE A 287 14.72 -22.23 10.79
CA ILE A 287 14.97 -21.06 9.94
C ILE A 287 13.64 -20.43 9.57
N LYS A 288 13.57 -19.09 9.56
CA LYS A 288 12.48 -18.35 8.90
C LYS A 288 13.06 -17.40 7.87
N ALA A 289 12.34 -17.32 6.73
CA ALA A 289 12.68 -16.40 5.65
C ALA A 289 11.44 -15.65 5.17
N ASP A 290 11.60 -14.37 4.82
CA ASP A 290 10.61 -13.56 4.13
C ASP A 290 10.79 -13.72 2.62
N ALA A 291 9.71 -14.08 1.92
CA ALA A 291 9.66 -14.15 0.46
C ALA A 291 8.69 -13.13 -0.10
N ARG A 292 9.13 -12.36 -1.12
CA ARG A 292 8.32 -11.34 -1.77
C ARG A 292 8.39 -11.51 -3.29
N ALA A 293 7.22 -11.44 -3.97
CA ALA A 293 7.14 -11.57 -5.42
C ALA A 293 5.99 -10.76 -6.00
N PHE A 294 6.13 -10.28 -7.26
CA PHE A 294 5.06 -9.56 -7.97
C PHE A 294 4.05 -10.49 -8.65
N THR A 295 4.34 -11.78 -8.76
CA THR A 295 3.45 -12.72 -9.45
C THR A 295 3.26 -14.01 -8.67
N PRO A 296 2.08 -14.66 -8.80
CA PRO A 296 1.82 -15.96 -8.16
C PRO A 296 2.81 -17.05 -8.61
N GLU A 297 3.21 -17.05 -9.89
CA GLU A 297 4.11 -18.05 -10.48
C GLU A 297 5.49 -18.04 -9.81
N GLU A 298 5.96 -16.88 -9.36
CA GLU A 298 7.22 -16.81 -8.61
C GLU A 298 7.09 -17.42 -7.21
N PHE A 299 5.94 -17.29 -6.54
CA PHE A 299 5.68 -18.02 -5.30
C PHE A 299 5.61 -19.52 -5.54
N ASP A 300 4.93 -19.97 -6.62
CA ASP A 300 4.85 -21.38 -6.99
C ASP A 300 6.24 -21.95 -7.27
N ARG A 301 7.11 -21.20 -7.95
CA ARG A 301 8.52 -21.56 -8.19
C ARG A 301 9.29 -21.73 -6.88
N VAL A 302 9.18 -20.74 -5.98
CA VAL A 302 9.86 -20.80 -4.67
C VAL A 302 9.36 -22.02 -3.88
N GLU A 303 8.05 -22.23 -3.76
CA GLU A 303 7.44 -23.32 -3.03
C GLU A 303 7.85 -24.70 -3.57
N THR A 304 7.84 -24.84 -4.90
CA THR A 304 8.33 -26.07 -5.56
C THR A 304 9.81 -26.31 -5.26
N SER A 305 10.62 -25.26 -5.22
CA SER A 305 12.04 -25.37 -4.92
C SER A 305 12.32 -25.78 -3.47
N LEU A 306 11.44 -25.43 -2.52
CA LEU A 306 11.58 -25.82 -1.12
C LEU A 306 11.59 -27.35 -0.93
N GLN A 307 10.79 -28.08 -1.67
CA GLN A 307 10.72 -29.54 -1.57
C GLN A 307 12.04 -30.19 -2.01
N LYS A 308 12.63 -29.66 -3.09
CA LYS A 308 13.95 -30.10 -3.57
C LYS A 308 15.04 -29.76 -2.56
N LEU A 309 15.00 -28.57 -2.00
CA LEU A 309 15.95 -28.04 -1.04
C LEU A 309 15.95 -28.88 0.25
N ALA A 310 14.78 -29.23 0.78
CA ALA A 310 14.63 -30.07 1.95
C ALA A 310 15.22 -31.48 1.78
N SER A 311 15.38 -31.96 0.56
CA SER A 311 15.99 -33.27 0.25
C SER A 311 17.51 -33.21 0.05
N ASP A 312 18.08 -32.04 -0.13
CA ASP A 312 19.54 -31.81 -0.29
C ASP A 312 20.16 -31.48 1.05
N THR A 313 20.64 -32.51 1.75
CA THR A 313 21.21 -32.39 3.10
C THR A 313 22.70 -32.71 3.12
N ILE A 314 23.47 -32.00 3.95
CA ILE A 314 24.92 -32.25 4.18
C ILE A 314 25.18 -33.04 5.45
N VAL A 315 24.24 -33.04 6.41
CA VAL A 315 24.37 -33.84 7.64
C VAL A 315 23.57 -35.15 7.43
N PRO A 316 24.20 -36.33 7.53
CA PRO A 316 23.47 -37.59 7.35
C PRO A 316 22.36 -37.78 8.38
N GLU A 317 21.29 -38.44 8.00
CA GLU A 317 20.18 -38.86 8.90
C GLU A 317 19.42 -37.68 9.58
N VAL A 318 19.56 -36.45 9.13
CA VAL A 318 18.68 -35.37 9.57
C VAL A 318 17.35 -35.43 8.84
N GLN A 319 16.30 -34.88 9.46
CA GLN A 319 15.03 -34.65 8.80
C GLN A 319 14.88 -33.15 8.59
N VAL A 320 14.57 -32.73 7.36
CA VAL A 320 14.29 -31.34 7.00
C VAL A 320 12.85 -31.22 6.54
N LYS A 321 12.10 -30.33 7.18
CA LYS A 321 10.73 -30.01 6.81
C LYS A 321 10.67 -28.55 6.38
N ALA A 322 10.30 -28.29 5.14
CA ALA A 322 10.16 -26.95 4.61
C ALA A 322 8.70 -26.68 4.24
N SER A 323 8.21 -25.51 4.61
CA SER A 323 6.86 -25.03 4.30
C SER A 323 6.87 -23.57 3.96
N MET A 324 5.87 -23.11 3.19
CA MET A 324 5.65 -21.70 2.89
C MET A 324 4.19 -21.35 3.20
N THR A 325 3.99 -20.28 3.94
CA THR A 325 2.68 -19.68 4.23
C THR A 325 2.57 -18.35 3.52
N ARG A 326 1.64 -18.22 2.58
CA ARG A 326 1.38 -16.96 1.85
C ARG A 326 0.49 -16.06 2.71
N ASN A 327 0.98 -14.87 3.01
CA ASN A 327 0.25 -13.89 3.82
C ASN A 327 -0.59 -12.96 2.93
N PHE A 328 0.02 -12.33 1.95
CA PHE A 328 -0.66 -11.51 0.95
C PHE A 328 -0.44 -12.08 -0.45
N PRO A 329 -1.47 -12.12 -1.31
CA PRO A 329 -1.26 -12.40 -2.71
C PRO A 329 -0.47 -11.26 -3.38
N PRO A 330 0.23 -11.50 -4.49
CA PRO A 330 0.75 -10.42 -5.32
C PRO A 330 -0.39 -9.58 -5.90
N TRP A 331 -0.16 -8.28 -6.00
CA TRP A 331 -0.98 -7.39 -6.82
C TRP A 331 -0.15 -6.92 -8.03
N PRO A 332 -0.20 -7.67 -9.14
CA PRO A 332 0.53 -7.30 -10.35
C PRO A 332 -0.11 -6.09 -11.03
N TRP A 333 0.69 -5.39 -11.80
CA TRP A 333 0.20 -4.33 -12.67
C TRP A 333 -0.92 -4.83 -13.61
N ALA A 334 -1.92 -3.97 -13.84
CA ALA A 334 -3.05 -4.25 -14.71
C ALA A 334 -3.49 -2.99 -15.48
N ALA A 335 -4.04 -3.17 -16.70
CA ALA A 335 -4.54 -2.07 -17.51
C ALA A 335 -5.68 -1.29 -16.83
N SER A 336 -6.49 -1.95 -15.99
CA SER A 336 -7.53 -1.29 -15.18
C SER A 336 -6.94 -0.34 -14.15
N THR A 337 -5.78 -0.67 -13.57
CA THR A 337 -5.03 0.19 -12.65
C THR A 337 -4.49 1.43 -13.36
N ASP A 338 -3.95 1.27 -14.59
CA ASP A 338 -3.50 2.42 -15.39
C ASP A 338 -4.65 3.37 -15.73
N ALA A 339 -5.84 2.83 -16.00
CA ALA A 339 -7.02 3.65 -16.26
C ALA A 339 -7.39 4.50 -15.01
N LEU A 340 -7.32 3.92 -13.80
CA LEU A 340 -7.53 4.66 -12.55
C LEU A 340 -6.41 5.69 -12.31
N LEU A 341 -5.15 5.32 -12.55
CA LEU A 341 -4.01 6.23 -12.44
C LEU A 341 -4.17 7.43 -13.37
N ALA A 342 -4.54 7.22 -14.63
CA ALA A 342 -4.75 8.30 -15.59
C ALA A 342 -5.88 9.26 -15.15
N ARG A 343 -6.95 8.73 -14.57
CA ARG A 343 -8.03 9.55 -13.97
C ARG A 343 -7.51 10.37 -12.78
N ALA A 344 -6.77 9.74 -11.86
CA ALA A 344 -6.16 10.40 -10.72
C ALA A 344 -5.19 11.51 -11.15
N GLN A 345 -4.33 11.23 -12.13
CA GLN A 345 -3.39 12.21 -12.70
C GLN A 345 -4.11 13.44 -13.27
N LYS A 346 -5.19 13.23 -14.01
CA LYS A 346 -6.01 14.32 -14.57
C LYS A 346 -6.62 15.18 -13.46
N LEU A 347 -7.17 14.56 -12.42
CA LEU A 347 -7.79 15.25 -11.29
C LEU A 347 -6.74 16.00 -10.43
N TYR A 348 -5.57 15.39 -10.22
CA TYR A 348 -4.52 16.03 -9.44
C TYR A 348 -3.86 17.20 -10.18
N ALA A 349 -3.81 17.13 -11.51
CA ALA A 349 -3.33 18.23 -12.35
C ALA A 349 -4.24 19.49 -12.25
N GLU A 350 -5.50 19.36 -11.83
CA GLU A 350 -6.40 20.48 -11.56
C GLU A 350 -5.80 21.45 -10.52
N ILE A 351 -5.03 20.96 -9.56
CA ILE A 351 -4.35 21.74 -8.52
C ILE A 351 -2.84 21.94 -8.78
N GLY A 352 -2.38 21.62 -10.00
CA GLY A 352 -0.98 21.78 -10.41
C GLY A 352 -0.07 20.63 -9.97
N GLY A 353 -0.62 19.57 -9.36
CA GLY A 353 0.13 18.39 -8.92
C GLY A 353 0.45 17.43 -10.07
N LYS A 354 1.45 16.56 -9.87
CA LYS A 354 1.86 15.52 -10.83
C LYS A 354 1.99 14.20 -10.09
N LEU A 355 1.20 13.20 -10.49
CA LEU A 355 1.26 11.86 -9.93
C LEU A 355 2.10 10.92 -10.79
N ALA A 356 2.91 10.10 -10.15
CA ALA A 356 3.62 8.99 -10.78
C ALA A 356 2.99 7.66 -10.36
N GLY A 357 2.86 6.70 -11.29
CA GLY A 357 2.58 5.31 -10.94
C GLY A 357 3.87 4.64 -10.46
N VAL A 358 3.85 4.01 -9.29
CA VAL A 358 5.01 3.33 -8.69
C VAL A 358 4.69 1.88 -8.36
N ARG A 359 5.71 1.02 -8.43
CA ARG A 359 5.66 -0.37 -7.99
C ARG A 359 6.43 -0.47 -6.68
N VAL A 360 5.86 -1.14 -5.67
CA VAL A 360 6.48 -1.22 -4.34
C VAL A 360 6.68 -2.65 -3.88
N GLY A 361 7.65 -2.83 -3.00
CA GLY A 361 8.02 -4.14 -2.46
C GLY A 361 7.19 -4.58 -1.24
N SER A 362 6.35 -3.69 -0.70
CA SER A 362 5.42 -4.00 0.40
C SER A 362 4.12 -4.63 -0.11
N SER A 363 3.42 -5.31 0.77
CA SER A 363 2.08 -5.86 0.54
C SER A 363 1.03 -4.95 1.19
N ALA A 364 -0.23 -5.06 0.80
CA ALA A 364 -1.37 -4.39 1.45
C ALA A 364 -2.71 -5.01 1.02
N ASP A 365 -3.79 -4.59 1.66
CA ASP A 365 -5.15 -5.09 1.49
C ASP A 365 -5.70 -4.98 0.05
N VAL A 366 -5.20 -4.03 -0.74
CA VAL A 366 -5.53 -3.90 -2.17
C VAL A 366 -5.33 -5.21 -2.92
N ALA A 367 -4.39 -6.06 -2.50
CA ALA A 367 -4.09 -7.33 -3.13
C ALA A 367 -5.28 -8.30 -3.07
N PHE A 368 -5.99 -8.37 -1.93
CA PHE A 368 -7.20 -9.20 -1.80
C PHE A 368 -8.36 -8.67 -2.64
N ALA A 369 -8.51 -7.35 -2.73
CA ALA A 369 -9.50 -6.72 -3.59
C ALA A 369 -9.22 -7.01 -5.08
N ALA A 370 -7.97 -6.94 -5.50
CA ALA A 370 -7.55 -7.15 -6.88
C ALA A 370 -7.76 -8.60 -7.38
N GLU A 371 -7.76 -9.59 -6.48
CA GLU A 371 -8.11 -10.98 -6.82
C GLU A 371 -9.51 -11.10 -7.44
N THR A 372 -10.41 -10.16 -7.14
CA THR A 372 -11.75 -10.09 -7.73
C THR A 372 -11.79 -9.47 -9.13
N ARG A 373 -10.62 -9.04 -9.66
CA ARG A 373 -10.46 -8.29 -10.92
C ARG A 373 -11.13 -6.92 -10.93
N THR A 374 -11.56 -6.41 -9.79
CA THR A 374 -12.06 -5.05 -9.67
C THR A 374 -10.92 -4.06 -9.87
N ALA A 375 -11.15 -2.99 -10.62
CA ALA A 375 -10.16 -1.95 -10.85
C ALA A 375 -9.70 -1.37 -9.51
N SER A 376 -8.42 -1.46 -9.21
CA SER A 376 -7.86 -1.09 -7.91
C SER A 376 -6.67 -0.15 -8.06
N ILE A 377 -6.52 0.78 -7.11
CA ILE A 377 -5.38 1.69 -6.98
C ILE A 377 -5.07 1.88 -5.51
N ASP A 378 -3.81 2.21 -5.18
CA ASP A 378 -3.36 2.35 -3.81
C ASP A 378 -2.45 3.57 -3.62
N GLY A 379 -2.14 3.90 -2.36
CA GLY A 379 -1.27 5.03 -2.02
C GLY A 379 -1.93 6.40 -2.22
N VAL A 380 -3.27 6.48 -2.18
CA VAL A 380 -4.01 7.73 -2.44
C VAL A 380 -3.99 8.66 -1.23
N ALA A 381 -3.72 8.14 -0.03
CA ALA A 381 -3.75 8.93 1.20
C ALA A 381 -2.60 9.93 1.33
N ILE A 382 -2.60 10.66 2.42
CA ILE A 382 -1.55 11.59 2.86
C ILE A 382 -0.18 10.92 2.71
N LEU A 383 0.81 11.67 2.18
CA LEU A 383 2.18 11.19 2.06
C LEU A 383 2.76 10.85 3.43
N GLY A 384 3.66 9.88 3.46
CA GLY A 384 4.29 9.49 4.71
C GLY A 384 5.55 8.65 4.49
N GLY A 385 6.14 8.22 5.59
CA GLY A 385 7.32 7.38 5.55
C GLY A 385 7.70 6.85 6.93
N GLY A 386 8.76 6.04 6.98
CA GLY A 386 9.26 5.49 8.24
C GLY A 386 8.38 4.42 8.85
N ALA A 387 7.46 3.80 8.08
CA ALA A 387 6.58 2.73 8.55
C ALA A 387 7.32 1.65 9.34
N HIS A 388 6.68 1.12 10.37
CA HIS A 388 7.20 0.11 11.29
C HIS A 388 8.41 0.58 12.12
N GLY A 389 8.85 1.84 11.95
CA GLY A 389 10.00 2.43 12.61
C GLY A 389 9.65 3.47 13.68
N VAL A 390 10.70 4.03 14.29
CA VAL A 390 10.57 5.14 15.26
C VAL A 390 10.21 6.48 14.59
N ASP A 391 10.42 6.57 13.28
CA ASP A 391 10.17 7.75 12.45
C ASP A 391 8.91 7.60 11.58
N ASP A 392 7.99 6.72 11.97
CA ASP A 392 6.70 6.62 11.32
C ASP A 392 5.95 7.96 11.37
N HIS A 393 5.63 8.51 10.20
CA HIS A 393 5.08 9.85 10.08
C HIS A 393 4.16 10.05 8.89
N ALA A 394 3.22 10.97 9.04
CA ALA A 394 2.45 11.59 7.98
C ALA A 394 3.03 12.95 7.61
N ASP A 395 3.12 13.26 6.31
CA ASP A 395 3.48 14.59 5.81
C ASP A 395 2.23 15.47 5.79
N LEU A 396 2.17 16.34 6.78
CA LEU A 396 1.01 17.21 7.02
C LEU A 396 0.80 18.26 5.91
N SER A 397 1.83 18.58 5.12
CA SER A 397 1.72 19.50 3.98
C SER A 397 0.93 18.86 2.83
N SER A 398 0.87 17.53 2.77
CA SER A 398 0.15 16.77 1.74
C SER A 398 -1.33 16.55 2.06
N ILE A 399 -1.83 16.95 3.24
CA ILE A 399 -3.24 16.76 3.64
C ILE A 399 -4.18 17.36 2.59
N VAL A 400 -4.02 18.65 2.29
CA VAL A 400 -4.94 19.34 1.37
C VAL A 400 -4.93 18.73 -0.03
N PRO A 401 -3.77 18.52 -0.70
CA PRO A 401 -3.76 17.95 -2.04
C PRO A 401 -4.28 16.50 -2.07
N ARG A 402 -3.98 15.67 -1.05
CA ARG A 402 -4.41 14.27 -1.04
C ARG A 402 -5.89 14.10 -0.71
N VAL A 403 -6.42 14.89 0.22
CA VAL A 403 -7.87 14.97 0.50
C VAL A 403 -8.63 15.49 -0.73
N TYR A 404 -8.08 16.51 -1.41
CA TYR A 404 -8.65 16.97 -2.68
C TYR A 404 -8.70 15.84 -3.70
N LEU A 405 -7.58 15.13 -3.91
CA LEU A 405 -7.49 14.02 -4.85
C LEU A 405 -8.54 12.96 -4.56
N LEU A 406 -8.59 12.43 -3.32
CA LEU A 406 -9.55 11.38 -2.97
C LEU A 406 -10.99 11.86 -3.17
N THR A 407 -11.33 13.07 -2.73
CA THR A 407 -12.67 13.63 -2.93
C THR A 407 -13.04 13.68 -4.41
N ARG A 408 -12.13 14.19 -5.26
CA ARG A 408 -12.36 14.26 -6.70
C ARG A 408 -12.46 12.89 -7.36
N MET A 409 -11.67 11.92 -6.90
CA MET A 409 -11.77 10.53 -7.37
C MET A 409 -13.14 9.92 -7.01
N LEU A 410 -13.63 10.13 -5.78
CA LEU A 410 -14.96 9.66 -5.38
C LEU A 410 -16.06 10.28 -6.20
N MET A 411 -15.98 11.58 -6.51
CA MET A 411 -16.94 12.26 -7.37
C MET A 411 -16.90 11.74 -8.80
N ASP A 412 -15.71 11.53 -9.36
CA ASP A 412 -15.51 11.06 -10.72
C ASP A 412 -15.94 9.60 -10.90
N LEU A 413 -15.55 8.72 -9.98
CA LEU A 413 -15.89 7.30 -9.99
C LEU A 413 -17.38 7.06 -9.66
N GLY A 414 -17.94 7.87 -8.79
CA GLY A 414 -19.38 7.82 -8.49
C GLY A 414 -20.26 8.16 -9.69
N HIS A 415 -19.89 9.20 -10.44
CA HIS A 415 -20.59 9.63 -11.64
C HIS A 415 -20.35 8.72 -12.86
N ASN A 416 -19.06 8.36 -13.08
CA ASN A 416 -18.60 7.57 -14.23
C ASN A 416 -17.81 6.33 -13.74
N PRO A 417 -18.48 5.27 -13.27
CA PRO A 417 -17.79 4.06 -12.83
C PRO A 417 -17.01 3.40 -13.98
N PRO A 418 -15.87 2.73 -13.68
CA PRO A 418 -15.20 1.88 -14.65
C PRO A 418 -16.11 0.77 -15.14
N VAL A 419 -15.94 0.36 -16.39
CA VAL A 419 -16.64 -0.82 -16.91
C VAL A 419 -16.01 -2.07 -16.31
N LYS A 420 -16.79 -2.87 -15.61
CA LYS A 420 -16.33 -4.16 -15.10
C LYS A 420 -15.96 -5.09 -16.28
N PRO A 421 -14.84 -5.83 -16.20
CA PRO A 421 -14.57 -6.87 -17.16
C PRO A 421 -15.74 -7.87 -17.18
N ALA A 422 -16.14 -8.33 -18.38
CA ALA A 422 -17.16 -9.36 -18.49
C ALA A 422 -16.74 -10.61 -17.70
N GLU A 423 -17.63 -11.17 -16.90
CA GLU A 423 -17.43 -12.48 -16.28
C GLU A 423 -17.22 -13.52 -17.40
N ARG A 424 -16.04 -14.19 -17.38
CA ARG A 424 -15.74 -15.30 -18.29
C ARG A 424 -16.02 -16.61 -17.61
#